data_ebf22383cd6918f636b0fba1ffc7c14e
#
_entry.id   ebf22383cd6918f636b0fba1ffc7c14e
#
_cell.length_a   1.000
_cell.length_b   1.000
_cell.length_c   1.000
_cell.angle_alpha   90.00
_cell.angle_beta   90.00
_cell.angle_gamma   90.00
#
_symmetry.space_group_name_H-M   'P 1'
#
loop_
_entity.id
_entity.type
_entity.pdbx_description
1 polymer ?
#
loop_
_entity_poly.entity_id
_entity_poly.type
_entity_poly.pdbx_seq_one_letter_code
_entity_poly.pdbx_strand_id
1 'polypeptide(L)'
;MGQVHDVVYMVNRSKRTVVALIKLDNVIRARGIAKCMEGDVFNVHIGMAIALAKALGKEVPTEFVNAPQPNRVHIGDVVKYNHGRVSEVVLQRPICNDQYTAFSFVDSEFEKKHVTIIDDSRDGRYNDGMYTVGA
;
A
#
# COMPACT_ATOMS: atom_id res chain seq x y z
N MET A 1 21.50 24.97 16.79
CA MET A 1 20.61 24.82 15.65
C MET A 1 20.68 23.44 15.05
N GLY A 2 19.59 22.77 15.03
CA GLY A 2 19.56 21.41 14.50
C GLY A 2 19.67 21.38 12.98
N GLN A 3 20.18 20.30 12.47
CA GLN A 3 20.20 20.05 11.05
C GLN A 3 18.81 19.65 10.60
N VAL A 4 18.43 20.03 9.39
CA VAL A 4 17.12 19.69 8.83
C VAL A 4 17.23 18.39 8.06
N HIS A 5 16.43 17.42 8.48
CA HIS A 5 16.33 16.17 7.77
C HIS A 5 14.99 16.11 7.04
N ASP A 6 15.03 15.72 5.80
CA ASP A 6 13.83 15.45 5.05
C ASP A 6 13.76 13.95 4.76
N VAL A 7 12.57 13.42 4.79
CA VAL A 7 12.32 12.05 4.36
C VAL A 7 11.57 12.12 3.05
N VAL A 8 12.12 11.52 2.02
CA VAL A 8 11.48 11.42 0.72
C VAL A 8 11.05 9.98 0.52
N TYR A 9 9.77 9.78 0.26
CA TYR A 9 9.25 8.47 -0.07
C TYR A 9 9.02 8.37 -1.55
N MET A 10 9.47 7.28 -2.15
CA MET A 10 9.19 6.95 -3.52
C MET A 10 8.26 5.74 -3.52
N VAL A 11 7.07 5.91 -4.06
CA VAL A 11 6.05 4.88 -4.06
C VAL A 11 5.87 4.34 -5.47
N ASN A 12 5.91 3.03 -5.62
CA ASN A 12 5.59 2.36 -6.86
C ASN A 12 4.60 1.24 -6.55
N ARG A 13 3.32 1.50 -6.81
CA ARG A 13 2.25 0.57 -6.45
C ARG A 13 2.24 -0.67 -7.34
N SER A 14 2.59 -0.53 -8.60
CA SER A 14 2.63 -1.69 -9.51
C SER A 14 3.74 -2.66 -9.12
N LYS A 15 4.87 -2.15 -8.63
CA LYS A 15 5.94 -2.97 -8.08
C LYS A 15 5.77 -3.26 -6.60
N ARG A 16 4.75 -2.70 -5.98
CA ARG A 16 4.44 -2.86 -4.56
C ARG A 16 5.65 -2.57 -3.69
N THR A 17 6.29 -1.45 -3.96
CA THR A 17 7.55 -1.08 -3.34
C THR A 17 7.49 0.36 -2.85
N VAL A 18 8.06 0.60 -1.69
CA VAL A 18 8.26 1.95 -1.15
C VAL A 18 9.73 2.09 -0.79
N VAL A 19 10.33 3.19 -1.21
CA VAL A 19 11.70 3.54 -0.85
C VAL A 19 11.66 4.79 0.02
N ALA A 20 12.32 4.77 1.15
CA ALA A 20 12.49 5.94 2.00
C ALA A 20 13.93 6.42 1.86
N LEU A 21 14.09 7.71 1.56
CA LEU A 21 15.39 8.36 1.50
C LEU A 21 15.46 9.40 2.60
N ILE A 22 16.48 9.33 3.42
CA ILE A 22 16.73 10.36 4.42
C ILE A 22 17.76 11.30 3.85
N LYS A 23 17.39 12.57 3.71
CA LYS A 23 18.26 13.61 3.17
C LYS A 23 18.62 14.60 4.24
N LEU A 24 19.87 15.02 4.21
CA LEU A 24 20.37 16.13 5.04
C LEU A 24 21.02 17.13 4.10
N ASP A 25 20.53 18.35 4.10
CA ASP A 25 21.03 19.42 3.20
C ASP A 25 21.02 18.97 1.74
N ASN A 26 19.92 18.33 1.33
CA ASN A 26 19.72 17.81 -0.02
C ASN A 26 20.67 16.67 -0.43
N VAL A 27 21.39 16.11 0.53
CA VAL A 27 22.25 14.95 0.28
C VAL A 27 21.63 13.71 0.91
N ILE A 28 21.51 12.66 0.12
CA ILE A 28 20.97 11.39 0.61
C ILE A 28 21.96 10.78 1.59
N ARG A 29 21.53 10.56 2.83
CA ARG A 29 22.36 9.99 3.89
C ARG A 29 22.01 8.55 4.19
N ALA A 30 20.79 8.14 3.94
CA ALA A 30 20.35 6.79 4.20
C ALA A 30 19.18 6.42 3.29
N ARG A 31 18.99 5.13 3.10
CA ARG A 31 17.94 4.61 2.24
C ARG A 31 17.40 3.33 2.84
N GLY A 32 16.10 3.16 2.78
CA GLY A 32 15.44 1.91 3.13
C GLY A 32 14.44 1.52 2.07
N ILE A 33 14.28 0.24 1.83
CA ILE A 33 13.39 -0.28 0.81
C ILE A 33 12.45 -1.29 1.46
N ALA A 34 11.15 -1.10 1.26
CA ALA A 34 10.13 -2.05 1.64
C ALA A 34 9.47 -2.58 0.37
N LYS A 35 9.57 -3.86 0.16
CA LYS A 35 8.93 -4.53 -0.97
C LYS A 35 7.93 -5.52 -0.43
N CYS A 36 6.69 -5.40 -0.88
CA CYS A 36 5.64 -6.33 -0.49
C CYS A 36 5.92 -7.70 -1.08
N MET A 37 5.85 -8.72 -0.25
CA MET A 37 6.07 -10.09 -0.71
C MET A 37 4.91 -10.54 -1.59
N GLU A 38 5.23 -11.43 -2.52
CA GLU A 38 4.21 -12.01 -3.37
C GLU A 38 3.19 -12.76 -2.51
N GLY A 39 1.93 -12.55 -2.80
CA GLY A 39 0.85 -13.12 -2.01
C GLY A 39 0.34 -12.23 -0.88
N ASP A 40 1.11 -11.24 -0.48
CA ASP A 40 0.66 -10.30 0.55
C ASP A 40 -0.05 -9.11 -0.09
N VAL A 41 -0.87 -8.46 0.70
CA VAL A 41 -1.58 -7.26 0.26
C VAL A 41 -0.69 -6.04 0.50
N PHE A 42 -0.52 -5.21 -0.52
CA PHE A 42 0.26 -3.99 -0.39
C PHE A 42 -0.53 -2.94 0.39
N ASN A 43 0.13 -2.29 1.33
CA ASN A 43 -0.39 -1.13 2.04
C ASN A 43 0.70 -0.07 2.08
N VAL A 44 0.42 1.09 1.49
CA VAL A 44 1.44 2.14 1.35
C VAL A 44 1.92 2.66 2.71
N HIS A 45 1.04 2.74 3.69
CA HIS A 45 1.40 3.25 5.02
C HIS A 45 2.34 2.29 5.74
N ILE A 46 2.05 1.01 5.66
CA ILE A 46 2.94 -0.02 6.22
C ILE A 46 4.27 -0.02 5.48
N GLY A 47 4.23 0.09 4.15
CA GLY A 47 5.44 0.17 3.34
C GLY A 47 6.30 1.37 3.70
N MET A 48 5.70 2.54 3.91
CA MET A 48 6.43 3.74 4.33
C MET A 48 7.08 3.55 5.70
N ALA A 49 6.34 2.97 6.65
CA ALA A 49 6.86 2.73 8.00
C ALA A 49 8.04 1.75 7.99
N ILE A 50 7.93 0.68 7.23
CA ILE A 50 9.01 -0.32 7.12
C ILE A 50 10.24 0.29 6.42
N ALA A 51 10.03 1.01 5.33
CA ALA A 51 11.12 1.64 4.59
C ALA A 51 11.86 2.65 5.45
N LEU A 52 11.13 3.45 6.23
CA LEU A 52 11.72 4.43 7.13
C LEU A 52 12.53 3.74 8.23
N ALA A 53 12.00 2.70 8.84
CA ALA A 53 12.74 1.97 9.88
C ALA A 53 14.06 1.44 9.34
N LYS A 54 14.03 0.87 8.14
CA LYS A 54 15.25 0.37 7.49
C LYS A 54 16.23 1.50 7.17
N ALA A 55 15.75 2.64 6.70
CA ALA A 55 16.59 3.79 6.40
C ALA A 55 17.27 4.33 7.67
N LEU A 56 16.57 4.26 8.80
CA LEU A 56 17.11 4.70 10.08
C LEU A 56 18.03 3.66 10.74
N GLY A 57 18.20 2.50 10.11
CA GLY A 57 18.99 1.42 10.69
C GLY A 57 18.33 0.79 11.91
N LYS A 58 17.02 0.95 12.05
CA LYS A 58 16.29 0.40 13.17
C LYS A 58 15.64 -0.91 12.79
N GLU A 59 15.40 -1.73 13.80
CA GLU A 59 14.68 -2.97 13.60
C GLU A 59 13.24 -2.67 13.18
N VAL A 60 12.73 -3.40 12.21
CA VAL A 60 11.35 -3.24 11.77
C VAL A 60 10.42 -3.82 12.83
N PRO A 61 9.46 -3.03 13.35
CA PRO A 61 8.52 -3.55 14.33
C PRO A 61 7.74 -4.74 13.79
N THR A 62 7.62 -5.78 14.60
CA THR A 62 6.92 -7.01 14.19
C THR A 62 5.47 -6.77 13.84
N GLU A 63 4.85 -5.77 14.42
CA GLU A 63 3.46 -5.41 14.10
C GLU A 63 3.27 -5.02 12.65
N PHE A 64 4.30 -4.47 11.98
CA PHE A 64 4.22 -4.16 10.56
C PHE A 64 4.51 -5.38 9.70
N VAL A 65 5.46 -6.21 10.12
CA VAL A 65 5.80 -7.42 9.37
C VAL A 65 4.68 -8.45 9.43
N ASN A 66 4.03 -8.53 10.59
CA ASN A 66 2.96 -9.49 10.82
C ASN A 66 1.57 -8.85 10.78
N ALA A 67 1.43 -7.73 10.09
CA ALA A 67 0.13 -7.08 9.97
C ALA A 67 -0.91 -8.06 9.41
N PRO A 68 -2.11 -8.14 10.00
CA PRO A 68 -3.13 -9.05 9.50
C PRO A 68 -3.50 -8.72 8.07
N GLN A 69 -3.64 -9.74 7.25
CA GLN A 69 -4.10 -9.55 5.89
C GLN A 69 -5.60 -9.29 5.90
N PRO A 70 -6.09 -8.41 5.02
CA PRO A 70 -7.51 -8.12 4.98
C PRO A 70 -8.29 -9.33 4.51
N ASN A 71 -9.45 -9.55 5.10
CA ASN A 71 -10.32 -10.65 4.75
C ASN A 71 -11.62 -10.21 4.07
N ARG A 72 -11.77 -8.93 3.86
CA ARG A 72 -12.97 -8.36 3.26
C ARG A 72 -12.63 -7.14 2.43
N VAL A 73 -13.29 -6.99 1.30
CA VAL A 73 -13.08 -5.85 0.40
C VAL A 73 -13.76 -4.61 0.95
N HIS A 74 -13.04 -3.49 0.89
CA HIS A 74 -13.56 -2.17 1.29
C HIS A 74 -13.47 -1.21 0.12
N ILE A 75 -14.27 -0.16 0.18
CA ILE A 75 -14.21 0.90 -0.83
C ILE A 75 -12.80 1.49 -0.83
N GLY A 76 -12.24 1.63 -2.01
CA GLY A 76 -10.88 2.14 -2.19
C GLY A 76 -9.80 1.07 -2.29
N ASP A 77 -10.13 -0.18 -1.99
CA ASP A 77 -9.21 -1.28 -2.20
C ASP A 77 -8.99 -1.51 -3.69
N VAL A 78 -7.79 -1.94 -4.04
CA VAL A 78 -7.51 -2.41 -5.39
C VAL A 78 -7.60 -3.92 -5.37
N VAL A 79 -8.40 -4.47 -6.25
CA VAL A 79 -8.62 -5.92 -6.32
C VAL A 79 -8.29 -6.43 -7.70
N LYS A 80 -7.93 -7.71 -7.74
CA LYS A 80 -7.68 -8.42 -8.98
C LYS A 80 -8.71 -9.52 -9.09
N TYR A 81 -9.28 -9.70 -10.28
CA TYR A 81 -10.19 -10.81 -10.52
C TYR A 81 -9.41 -12.12 -10.65
N ASN A 82 -9.91 -13.15 -10.00
CA ASN A 82 -9.22 -14.46 -10.01
C ASN A 82 -9.22 -15.10 -11.38
N HIS A 83 -10.17 -14.72 -12.23
CA HIS A 83 -10.31 -15.27 -13.57
C HIS A 83 -9.94 -14.29 -14.68
N GLY A 84 -9.23 -13.23 -14.35
CA GLY A 84 -8.88 -12.21 -15.30
C GLY A 84 -7.56 -11.57 -14.97
N ARG A 85 -7.15 -10.66 -15.85
CA ARG A 85 -5.88 -9.95 -15.71
C ARG A 85 -6.07 -8.49 -15.28
N VAL A 86 -7.31 -8.07 -15.09
CA VAL A 86 -7.62 -6.69 -14.82
C VAL A 86 -7.68 -6.46 -13.33
N SER A 87 -7.05 -5.39 -12.88
CA SER A 87 -7.17 -4.92 -11.51
C SER A 87 -8.04 -3.67 -11.50
N GLU A 88 -8.88 -3.55 -10.51
CA GLU A 88 -9.80 -2.43 -10.40
C GLU A 88 -9.85 -1.89 -8.99
N VAL A 89 -10.14 -0.59 -8.89
CA VAL A 89 -10.39 0.05 -7.61
C VAL A 89 -11.85 -0.10 -7.28
N VAL A 90 -12.15 -0.48 -6.07
CA VAL A 90 -13.52 -0.60 -5.61
C VAL A 90 -14.06 0.79 -5.31
N LEU A 91 -15.04 1.23 -6.07
CA LEU A 91 -15.59 2.57 -5.93
C LEU A 91 -16.76 2.64 -4.98
N GLN A 92 -17.48 1.54 -4.82
CA GLN A 92 -18.60 1.47 -3.90
C GLN A 92 -18.90 0.03 -3.53
N ARG A 93 -19.50 -0.17 -2.37
CA ARG A 93 -19.97 -1.49 -2.00
C ARG A 93 -21.18 -1.84 -2.86
N PRO A 94 -21.24 -3.05 -3.35
CA PRO A 94 -22.37 -3.47 -4.15
C PRO A 94 -23.64 -3.54 -3.34
N ILE A 95 -24.72 -3.22 -4.00
CA ILE A 95 -26.06 -3.40 -3.49
C ILE A 95 -26.60 -4.66 -4.14
N CYS A 96 -27.44 -5.39 -3.45
CA CYS A 96 -27.92 -6.67 -3.94
C CYS A 96 -28.37 -6.74 -5.37
N ASN A 97 -28.97 -5.72 -5.88
CA ASN A 97 -29.44 -5.69 -7.25
C ASN A 97 -28.71 -4.69 -8.09
N ASP A 98 -27.58 -4.27 -7.64
CA ASP A 98 -26.82 -3.28 -8.35
C ASP A 98 -26.16 -3.86 -9.50
N GLN A 99 -26.18 -3.14 -10.41
CA GLN A 99 -25.89 -3.57 -11.55
C GLN A 99 -24.69 -3.21 -11.96
N TYR A 100 -24.02 -2.90 -11.49
CA TYR A 100 -23.13 -2.55 -11.81
C TYR A 100 -22.01 -1.98 -11.72
N THR A 101 -21.44 -1.82 -10.98
CA THR A 101 -20.03 -1.74 -10.81
C THR A 101 -19.46 -3.06 -11.17
N ALA A 102 -18.27 -3.08 -11.65
CA ALA A 102 -17.56 -4.27 -11.98
C ALA A 102 -17.54 -5.27 -10.85
N PHE A 103 -17.81 -4.87 -9.62
CA PHE A 103 -17.90 -5.70 -8.56
C PHE A 103 -19.10 -5.50 -7.82
N SER A 104 -19.96 -6.42 -7.86
CA SER A 104 -21.15 -6.48 -7.08
C SER A 104 -21.00 -7.60 -6.08
N PHE A 105 -20.24 -7.35 -5.06
CA PHE A 105 -20.12 -8.33 -3.99
C PHE A 105 -21.25 -8.15 -3.04
N VAL A 106 -22.02 -9.16 -2.85
CA VAL A 106 -23.11 -9.15 -1.90
C VAL A 106 -22.69 -9.75 -0.56
N ASP A 107 -21.63 -10.53 -0.52
CA ASP A 107 -21.15 -11.14 0.70
C ASP A 107 -19.68 -11.53 0.59
N SER A 108 -19.11 -11.96 1.71
CA SER A 108 -17.70 -12.33 1.77
C SER A 108 -17.36 -13.61 1.01
N GLU A 109 -18.33 -14.49 0.83
CA GLU A 109 -18.08 -15.72 0.07
C GLU A 109 -17.86 -15.41 -1.40
N PHE A 110 -18.64 -14.47 -1.95
CA PHE A 110 -18.43 -14.03 -3.31
C PHE A 110 -17.04 -13.39 -3.46
N GLU A 111 -16.67 -12.52 -2.51
CA GLU A 111 -15.38 -11.86 -2.52
C GLU A 111 -14.24 -12.88 -2.55
N LYS A 112 -14.31 -13.90 -1.71
CA LYS A 112 -13.25 -14.91 -1.62
C LYS A 112 -13.10 -15.72 -2.91
N LYS A 113 -14.21 -15.98 -3.58
CA LYS A 113 -14.18 -16.81 -4.80
C LYS A 113 -13.71 -16.06 -6.02
N HIS A 114 -13.99 -14.78 -6.11
CA HIS A 114 -13.89 -14.06 -7.36
C HIS A 114 -12.82 -12.99 -7.40
N VAL A 115 -12.37 -12.51 -6.27
CA VAL A 115 -11.40 -11.44 -6.24
C VAL A 115 -10.32 -11.66 -5.20
N THR A 116 -9.17 -11.06 -5.45
CA THR A 116 -8.07 -11.01 -4.50
C THR A 116 -7.72 -9.55 -4.26
N ILE A 117 -7.67 -9.14 -3.01
CA ILE A 117 -7.25 -7.79 -2.65
C ILE A 117 -5.75 -7.72 -2.85
N ILE A 118 -5.27 -6.75 -3.61
CA ILE A 118 -3.84 -6.57 -3.86
C ILE A 118 -3.28 -5.30 -3.23
N ASP A 119 -4.14 -4.33 -2.93
CA ASP A 119 -3.72 -3.08 -2.31
C ASP A 119 -4.87 -2.56 -1.47
N ASP A 120 -4.68 -2.48 -0.17
CA ASP A 120 -5.67 -1.98 0.77
C ASP A 120 -5.26 -0.63 1.37
N SER A 121 -4.38 0.10 0.70
CA SER A 121 -3.95 1.42 1.18
C SER A 121 -5.11 2.40 1.32
N ARG A 122 -6.02 2.38 0.38
CA ARG A 122 -7.21 3.24 0.36
C ARG A 122 -6.88 4.72 0.53
N ASP A 123 -5.73 5.13 0.00
CA ASP A 123 -5.26 6.49 0.15
C ASP A 123 -4.68 6.98 -1.17
N GLY A 124 -5.48 7.73 -1.91
CA GLY A 124 -5.08 8.27 -3.21
C GLY A 124 -4.04 9.38 -3.13
N ARG A 125 -3.70 9.85 -1.91
CA ARG A 125 -2.65 10.86 -1.78
C ARG A 125 -1.28 10.29 -2.08
N TYR A 126 -1.10 8.97 -1.93
CA TYR A 126 0.18 8.30 -2.13
C TYR A 126 0.12 7.33 -3.30
N ASN A 127 -0.24 7.85 -4.46
CA ASN A 127 -0.12 7.12 -5.71
C ASN A 127 1.35 7.05 -6.11
N ASP A 128 1.66 6.48 -7.26
CA ASP A 128 3.03 6.42 -7.74
C ASP A 128 3.64 7.83 -7.79
N GLY A 129 4.83 7.98 -7.27
CA GLY A 129 5.51 9.25 -7.25
C GLY A 129 6.43 9.42 -6.05
N MET A 130 6.85 10.66 -5.85
CA MET A 130 7.73 11.04 -4.76
C MET A 130 7.02 11.99 -3.80
N TYR A 131 7.20 11.76 -2.51
CA TYR A 131 6.56 12.54 -1.46
C TYR A 131 7.58 12.92 -0.42
N THR A 132 7.66 14.21 -0.10
CA THR A 132 8.61 14.70 0.90
C THR A 132 7.88 15.03 2.18
N VAL A 133 8.40 14.52 3.29
CA VAL A 133 7.92 14.83 4.62
C VAL A 133 9.05 15.53 5.34
N GLY A 134 8.85 16.79 5.67
CA GLY A 134 9.83 17.58 6.40
C GLY A 134 9.85 17.17 7.87
N ALA A 135 11.01 17.26 8.46
CA ALA A 135 11.17 16.99 9.88
C ALA A 135 11.16 18.31 10.69
#